data_d653224b6b01b1262252c67f3e3ed5eb
#
_entry.id   d653224b6b01b1262252c67f3e3ed5eb
#
_cell.length_a   1.000
_cell.length_b   1.000
_cell.length_c   1.000
_cell.angle_alpha   90.00
_cell.angle_beta   90.00
_cell.angle_gamma   90.00
#
_symmetry.space_group_name_H-M   'P 1'
#
loop_
_entity.id
_entity.type
_entity.pdbx_description
1 polymer ?
#
loop_
_entity_poly.entity_id
_entity_poly.type
_entity_poly.pdbx_seq_one_letter_code
_entity_poly.pdbx_strand_id
1 'polypeptide(L)'
;MRNDLLKGSGEGMTATDKEIERALRPLSFADFTGQAKVLDNLEVFVRAAMQRGDALDHVLLHGPPGLGKTTLSHIVANELNANIKMTSGPVLDKPSDLAGLLTNLQPNDVLFIDEIHRLNPIVEEYLYSAMEDYKIDIMLDSGPNARTVQIKLNPFTLIGATTRAGMLTSPLRARFGISCRLEYYDAELLTGIVQRSSAILGTPIDESGAYEIARRSRGTPRIANNLLRRTRDFAQVKGNGYINVDIAEIALSALEVDQNGLDDMDNRILTTIIEKFKGGPVGLTTIATACGEESETIEEVYEPFLIKEGFLKRTSRGREATEKAYMHLGIVPHFKTGELFG
;
A
#
# COMPACT_ATOMS: atom_id res chain seq x y z
N MET A 1 -1.66 -18.34 -17.06
CA MET A 1 -2.30 -17.13 -16.49
C MET A 1 -1.28 -16.51 -15.56
N ARG A 2 -0.77 -15.31 -15.84
CA ARG A 2 0.13 -14.61 -14.90
C ARG A 2 -0.63 -14.34 -13.60
N ASN A 3 -0.08 -14.79 -12.50
CA ASN A 3 -0.70 -14.65 -11.17
C ASN A 3 -0.45 -13.24 -10.65
N ASP A 4 -1.27 -12.25 -11.06
CA ASP A 4 -1.21 -10.86 -10.57
C ASP A 4 -1.84 -10.68 -9.16
N LEU A 5 -2.09 -11.78 -8.45
CA LEU A 5 -2.79 -11.79 -7.16
C LEU A 5 -2.04 -11.03 -6.05
N LEU A 6 -0.72 -10.98 -6.16
CA LEU A 6 0.16 -10.35 -5.18
C LEU A 6 0.70 -9.00 -5.65
N LYS A 7 0.48 -8.64 -6.93
CA LYS A 7 0.78 -7.28 -7.41
C LYS A 7 -0.26 -6.32 -6.81
N GLY A 8 0.19 -5.43 -5.97
CA GLY A 8 -0.65 -4.43 -5.30
C GLY A 8 -1.23 -3.35 -6.22
N SER A 9 -1.07 -3.46 -7.56
CA SER A 9 -1.68 -2.59 -8.54
C SER A 9 -3.09 -3.09 -8.85
N GLY A 10 -4.12 -2.25 -8.71
CA GLY A 10 -5.50 -2.56 -9.08
C GLY A 10 -5.72 -2.69 -10.60
N GLU A 11 -4.66 -2.86 -11.38
CA GLU A 11 -4.67 -3.10 -12.82
C GLU A 11 -5.11 -4.53 -13.09
N GLY A 12 -6.22 -4.71 -13.81
CA GLY A 12 -6.81 -6.01 -14.15
C GLY A 12 -8.03 -6.42 -13.34
N MET A 13 -8.48 -5.63 -12.35
CA MET A 13 -9.70 -5.91 -11.59
C MET A 13 -10.95 -5.64 -12.44
N THR A 14 -11.87 -6.61 -12.44
CA THR A 14 -13.21 -6.44 -13.05
C THR A 14 -14.06 -5.44 -12.26
N ALA A 15 -15.15 -4.95 -12.85
CA ALA A 15 -16.11 -4.09 -12.13
C ALA A 15 -16.64 -4.76 -10.85
N THR A 16 -16.96 -6.04 -10.93
CA THR A 16 -17.39 -6.87 -9.79
C THR A 16 -16.31 -6.98 -8.71
N ASP A 17 -15.04 -7.07 -9.10
CA ASP A 17 -13.92 -7.11 -8.15
C ASP A 17 -13.80 -5.81 -7.34
N LYS A 18 -14.01 -4.66 -8.00
CA LYS A 18 -14.00 -3.35 -7.35
C LYS A 18 -15.18 -3.17 -6.39
N GLU A 19 -16.35 -3.68 -6.74
CA GLU A 19 -17.53 -3.66 -5.85
C GLU A 19 -17.31 -4.51 -4.60
N ILE A 20 -16.77 -5.71 -4.77
CA ILE A 20 -16.42 -6.59 -3.65
C ILE A 20 -15.36 -5.91 -2.75
N GLU A 21 -14.30 -5.35 -3.34
CA GLU A 21 -13.28 -4.65 -2.56
C GLU A 21 -13.88 -3.49 -1.76
N ARG A 22 -14.82 -2.74 -2.33
CA ARG A 22 -15.53 -1.67 -1.62
C ARG A 22 -16.38 -2.22 -0.47
N ALA A 23 -17.09 -3.33 -0.68
CA ALA A 23 -17.92 -3.96 0.36
C ALA A 23 -17.09 -4.47 1.55
N LEU A 24 -15.86 -4.90 1.31
CA LEU A 24 -14.94 -5.37 2.35
C LEU A 24 -14.29 -4.24 3.16
N ARG A 25 -14.32 -3.00 2.68
CA ARG A 25 -13.68 -1.87 3.38
C ARG A 25 -14.45 -1.51 4.66
N PRO A 26 -13.75 -1.35 5.80
CA PRO A 26 -14.36 -0.77 7.00
C PRO A 26 -14.75 0.70 6.73
N LEU A 27 -15.83 1.16 7.38
CA LEU A 27 -16.39 2.49 7.20
C LEU A 27 -16.17 3.42 8.40
N SER A 28 -15.78 2.88 9.56
CA SER A 28 -15.53 3.61 10.80
C SER A 28 -14.21 3.20 11.43
N PHE A 29 -13.71 3.99 12.40
CA PHE A 29 -12.55 3.60 13.20
C PHE A 29 -12.79 2.30 13.98
N ALA A 30 -14.01 2.08 14.47
CA ALA A 30 -14.36 0.89 15.24
C ALA A 30 -14.30 -0.40 14.41
N ASP A 31 -14.53 -0.31 13.08
CA ASP A 31 -14.49 -1.44 12.16
C ASP A 31 -13.08 -1.73 11.63
N PHE A 32 -12.14 -0.80 11.80
CA PHE A 32 -10.80 -0.92 11.28
C PHE A 32 -9.92 -1.72 12.25
N THR A 33 -9.48 -2.90 11.83
CA THR A 33 -8.65 -3.79 12.63
C THR A 33 -7.16 -3.44 12.46
N GLY A 34 -6.41 -3.45 13.56
CA GLY A 34 -4.97 -3.18 13.59
C GLY A 34 -4.63 -1.68 13.61
N GLN A 35 -3.34 -1.35 13.56
CA GLN A 35 -2.82 0.04 13.58
C GLN A 35 -3.29 0.85 14.82
N ALA A 36 -3.53 0.20 15.96
CA ALA A 36 -4.21 0.76 17.13
C ALA A 36 -3.70 2.17 17.51
N LYS A 37 -2.38 2.33 17.64
CA LYS A 37 -1.77 3.63 17.98
C LYS A 37 -2.07 4.74 16.96
N VAL A 38 -2.16 4.40 15.66
CA VAL A 38 -2.49 5.36 14.60
C VAL A 38 -3.95 5.75 14.70
N LEU A 39 -4.84 4.76 14.92
CA LEU A 39 -6.29 4.98 15.04
C LEU A 39 -6.62 5.83 16.26
N ASP A 40 -6.08 5.49 17.44
CA ASP A 40 -6.29 6.21 18.70
C ASP A 40 -5.96 7.70 18.55
N ASN A 41 -4.82 8.01 17.91
CA ASN A 41 -4.41 9.39 17.66
C ASN A 41 -5.32 10.09 16.66
N LEU A 42 -5.63 9.45 15.52
CA LEU A 42 -6.49 10.04 14.49
C LEU A 42 -7.90 10.31 15.03
N GLU A 43 -8.45 9.40 15.83
CA GLU A 43 -9.76 9.59 16.45
C GLU A 43 -9.79 10.83 17.36
N VAL A 44 -8.73 11.04 18.15
CA VAL A 44 -8.60 12.25 18.99
C VAL A 44 -8.54 13.51 18.14
N PHE A 45 -7.73 13.52 17.07
CA PHE A 45 -7.58 14.68 16.21
C PHE A 45 -8.86 15.00 15.45
N VAL A 46 -9.54 14.00 14.91
CA VAL A 46 -10.82 14.14 14.20
C VAL A 46 -11.88 14.71 15.16
N ARG A 47 -12.05 14.13 16.35
CA ARG A 47 -13.00 14.63 17.35
C ARG A 47 -12.71 16.07 17.77
N ALA A 48 -11.44 16.43 17.94
CA ALA A 48 -11.04 17.77 18.31
C ALA A 48 -11.34 18.79 17.20
N ALA A 49 -11.06 18.46 15.95
CA ALA A 49 -11.39 19.29 14.79
C ALA A 49 -12.91 19.52 14.68
N MET A 50 -13.71 18.46 14.82
CA MET A 50 -15.18 18.57 14.81
C MET A 50 -15.72 19.46 15.96
N GLN A 51 -15.17 19.34 17.16
CA GLN A 51 -15.59 20.18 18.29
C GLN A 51 -15.30 21.68 18.09
N ARG A 52 -14.22 21.99 17.38
CA ARG A 52 -13.87 23.38 17.03
C ARG A 52 -14.62 23.91 15.79
N GLY A 53 -15.14 22.99 14.95
CA GLY A 53 -15.74 23.35 13.66
C GLY A 53 -14.70 23.68 12.59
N ASP A 54 -13.45 23.30 12.79
CA ASP A 54 -12.33 23.57 11.87
C ASP A 54 -12.07 22.37 10.94
N ALA A 55 -11.37 22.62 9.83
CA ALA A 55 -10.78 21.55 9.04
C ALA A 55 -9.73 20.81 9.88
N LEU A 56 -9.63 19.50 9.71
CA LEU A 56 -8.55 18.72 10.31
C LEU A 56 -7.21 19.13 9.71
N ASP A 57 -6.16 19.16 10.51
CA ASP A 57 -4.78 19.32 10.01
C ASP A 57 -4.49 18.32 8.89
N HIS A 58 -3.64 18.71 7.94
CA HIS A 58 -3.27 17.84 6.83
C HIS A 58 -2.58 16.56 7.31
N VAL A 59 -2.97 15.43 6.74
CA VAL A 59 -2.56 14.07 7.17
C VAL A 59 -1.70 13.41 6.10
N LEU A 60 -0.53 12.90 6.48
CA LEU A 60 0.30 12.04 5.65
C LEU A 60 0.17 10.59 6.11
N LEU A 61 -0.38 9.73 5.26
CA LEU A 61 -0.43 8.28 5.46
C LEU A 61 0.70 7.62 4.67
N HIS A 62 1.63 6.97 5.34
CA HIS A 62 2.76 6.35 4.65
C HIS A 62 3.05 4.93 5.15
N GLY A 63 3.63 4.13 4.27
CA GLY A 63 3.95 2.72 4.55
C GLY A 63 3.74 1.82 3.34
N PRO A 64 4.07 0.53 3.42
CA PRO A 64 3.94 -0.43 2.34
C PRO A 64 2.57 -0.43 1.66
N PRO A 65 2.47 -0.93 0.41
CA PRO A 65 1.19 -1.00 -0.28
C PRO A 65 0.22 -2.00 0.40
N GLY A 66 -1.09 -1.77 0.23
CA GLY A 66 -2.12 -2.72 0.68
C GLY A 66 -2.43 -2.72 2.18
N LEU A 67 -1.88 -1.79 2.98
CA LEU A 67 -2.08 -1.69 4.43
C LEU A 67 -3.30 -0.87 4.85
N GLY A 68 -4.08 -0.34 3.91
CA GLY A 68 -5.33 0.39 4.20
C GLY A 68 -5.23 1.91 4.19
N LYS A 69 -4.19 2.54 3.60
CA LYS A 69 -4.06 4.01 3.49
C LYS A 69 -5.31 4.67 2.91
N THR A 70 -5.75 4.19 1.76
CA THR A 70 -6.97 4.67 1.07
C THR A 70 -8.23 4.40 1.89
N THR A 71 -8.31 3.26 2.58
CA THR A 71 -9.43 2.93 3.48
C THR A 71 -9.49 3.91 4.64
N LEU A 72 -8.35 4.18 5.26
CA LEU A 72 -8.25 5.09 6.39
C LEU A 72 -8.62 6.54 6.01
N SER A 73 -8.29 6.98 4.77
CA SER A 73 -8.71 8.29 4.29
C SER A 73 -10.24 8.41 4.15
N HIS A 74 -10.91 7.35 3.72
CA HIS A 74 -12.38 7.30 3.68
C HIS A 74 -12.98 7.32 5.09
N ILE A 75 -12.40 6.57 6.02
CA ILE A 75 -12.86 6.58 7.42
C ILE A 75 -12.74 7.98 8.02
N VAL A 76 -11.59 8.63 7.86
CA VAL A 76 -11.39 10.00 8.35
C VAL A 76 -12.43 10.96 7.75
N ALA A 77 -12.71 10.89 6.46
CA ALA A 77 -13.73 11.72 5.83
C ALA A 77 -15.15 11.43 6.38
N ASN A 78 -15.49 10.13 6.55
CA ASN A 78 -16.77 9.73 7.13
C ASN A 78 -16.94 10.25 8.56
N GLU A 79 -15.91 10.08 9.40
CA GLU A 79 -15.92 10.52 10.78
C GLU A 79 -15.99 12.07 10.90
N LEU A 80 -15.40 12.79 9.94
CA LEU A 80 -15.53 14.27 9.84
C LEU A 80 -16.90 14.71 9.29
N ASN A 81 -17.76 13.79 8.82
CA ASN A 81 -18.97 14.10 8.04
C ASN A 81 -18.69 14.97 6.81
N ALA A 82 -17.54 14.78 6.17
CA ALA A 82 -17.03 15.54 5.05
C ALA A 82 -17.08 14.75 3.74
N ASN A 83 -17.22 15.44 2.61
CA ASN A 83 -17.04 14.78 1.32
C ASN A 83 -15.56 14.54 1.07
N ILE A 84 -15.24 13.43 0.38
CA ILE A 84 -13.90 13.13 -0.05
C ILE A 84 -13.79 13.21 -1.58
N LYS A 85 -12.83 14.00 -2.06
CA LYS A 85 -12.41 13.98 -3.46
C LYS A 85 -11.09 13.22 -3.56
N MET A 86 -11.05 12.29 -4.50
CA MET A 86 -9.90 11.40 -4.67
C MET A 86 -9.19 11.68 -5.98
N THR A 87 -7.86 11.73 -5.92
CA THR A 87 -6.97 11.80 -7.08
C THR A 87 -5.65 11.07 -6.76
N SER A 88 -4.70 11.11 -7.68
CA SER A 88 -3.35 10.57 -7.45
C SER A 88 -2.29 11.51 -8.02
N GLY A 89 -1.06 11.41 -7.50
CA GLY A 89 0.06 12.23 -7.95
C GLY A 89 0.25 12.23 -9.47
N PRO A 90 0.31 11.04 -10.13
CA PRO A 90 0.48 10.96 -11.59
C PRO A 90 -0.64 11.58 -12.43
N VAL A 91 -1.85 11.73 -11.88
CA VAL A 91 -3.00 12.33 -12.59
C VAL A 91 -2.95 13.85 -12.58
N LEU A 92 -2.29 14.44 -11.59
CA LEU A 92 -2.12 15.89 -11.45
C LEU A 92 -0.88 16.35 -12.22
N ASP A 93 -1.04 16.52 -13.52
CA ASP A 93 0.07 16.88 -14.43
C ASP A 93 0.31 18.41 -14.47
N LYS A 94 -0.74 19.20 -14.33
CA LYS A 94 -0.70 20.67 -14.46
C LYS A 94 -1.32 21.38 -13.24
N PRO A 95 -0.86 22.61 -12.91
CA PRO A 95 -1.46 23.41 -11.86
C PRO A 95 -2.97 23.65 -12.03
N SER A 96 -3.47 23.71 -13.27
CA SER A 96 -4.90 23.83 -13.56
C SER A 96 -5.72 22.64 -13.06
N ASP A 97 -5.16 21.45 -13.08
CA ASP A 97 -5.84 20.23 -12.62
C ASP A 97 -6.04 20.27 -11.11
N LEU A 98 -4.99 20.66 -10.39
CA LEU A 98 -5.05 20.90 -8.94
C LEU A 98 -6.01 22.04 -8.59
N ALA A 99 -5.94 23.18 -9.30
CA ALA A 99 -6.81 24.31 -9.08
C ALA A 99 -8.29 23.96 -9.27
N GLY A 100 -8.61 23.19 -10.32
CA GLY A 100 -9.96 22.70 -10.59
C GLY A 100 -10.50 21.80 -9.47
N LEU A 101 -9.66 20.99 -8.83
CA LEU A 101 -10.06 20.18 -7.68
C LEU A 101 -10.29 21.06 -6.44
N LEU A 102 -9.33 21.92 -6.11
CA LEU A 102 -9.34 22.73 -4.89
C LEU A 102 -10.48 23.77 -4.86
N THR A 103 -10.76 24.43 -5.98
CA THR A 103 -11.85 25.44 -6.08
C THR A 103 -13.24 24.82 -5.95
N ASN A 104 -13.37 23.52 -6.16
CA ASN A 104 -14.64 22.80 -6.04
C ASN A 104 -14.83 22.11 -4.67
N LEU A 105 -13.91 22.29 -3.71
CA LEU A 105 -14.07 21.78 -2.35
C LEU A 105 -15.03 22.68 -1.55
N GLN A 106 -15.90 22.05 -0.78
CA GLN A 106 -16.71 22.74 0.21
C GLN A 106 -15.89 22.92 1.52
N PRO A 107 -16.33 23.80 2.42
CA PRO A 107 -15.65 23.93 3.72
C PRO A 107 -15.53 22.59 4.43
N ASN A 108 -14.33 22.29 4.93
CA ASN A 108 -13.94 21.08 5.65
C ASN A 108 -13.97 19.77 4.83
N ASP A 109 -14.14 19.85 3.51
CA ASP A 109 -14.01 18.68 2.63
C ASP A 109 -12.59 18.08 2.70
N VAL A 110 -12.48 16.83 2.33
CA VAL A 110 -11.21 16.09 2.27
C VAL A 110 -10.76 15.97 0.81
N LEU A 111 -9.52 16.37 0.52
CA LEU A 111 -8.82 16.01 -0.72
C LEU A 111 -7.84 14.87 -0.43
N PHE A 112 -8.03 13.74 -1.08
CA PHE A 112 -7.10 12.61 -1.00
C PHE A 112 -6.24 12.53 -2.25
N ILE A 113 -4.90 12.50 -2.07
CA ILE A 113 -3.93 12.32 -3.16
C ILE A 113 -3.15 11.04 -2.89
N ASP A 114 -3.42 9.99 -3.68
CA ASP A 114 -2.64 8.76 -3.64
C ASP A 114 -1.31 8.92 -4.37
N GLU A 115 -0.30 8.17 -3.95
CA GLU A 115 1.08 8.27 -4.48
C GLU A 115 1.57 9.73 -4.61
N ILE A 116 1.35 10.52 -3.56
CA ILE A 116 1.65 11.96 -3.53
C ILE A 116 3.13 12.27 -3.82
N HIS A 117 4.05 11.33 -3.60
CA HIS A 117 5.47 11.46 -3.95
C HIS A 117 5.75 11.52 -5.46
N ARG A 118 4.73 11.22 -6.29
CA ARG A 118 4.80 11.28 -7.76
C ARG A 118 4.17 12.56 -8.33
N LEU A 119 3.88 13.54 -7.49
CA LEU A 119 3.43 14.85 -7.95
C LEU A 119 4.49 15.51 -8.83
N ASN A 120 4.03 16.17 -9.89
CA ASN A 120 4.88 17.06 -10.67
C ASN A 120 5.39 18.20 -9.75
N PRO A 121 6.70 18.53 -9.74
CA PRO A 121 7.27 19.56 -8.89
C PRO A 121 6.57 20.92 -9.00
N ILE A 122 6.09 21.30 -10.21
CA ILE A 122 5.36 22.54 -10.41
C ILE A 122 4.01 22.49 -9.68
N VAL A 123 3.30 21.37 -9.76
CA VAL A 123 2.02 21.19 -9.05
C VAL A 123 2.21 21.19 -7.54
N GLU A 124 3.32 20.60 -7.08
CA GLU A 124 3.69 20.58 -5.66
C GLU A 124 3.86 22.00 -5.08
N GLU A 125 4.48 22.93 -5.83
CA GLU A 125 4.64 24.32 -5.39
C GLU A 125 3.29 25.04 -5.19
N TYR A 126 2.31 24.79 -6.07
CA TYR A 126 0.95 25.33 -5.91
C TYR A 126 0.24 24.74 -4.69
N LEU A 127 0.53 23.47 -4.38
CA LEU A 127 -0.05 22.80 -3.22
C LEU A 127 0.43 23.42 -1.90
N TYR A 128 1.65 23.96 -1.84
CA TYR A 128 2.17 24.60 -0.61
C TYR A 128 1.31 25.76 -0.14
N SER A 129 1.01 26.72 -1.03
CA SER A 129 0.17 27.87 -0.71
C SER A 129 -1.28 27.47 -0.38
N ALA A 130 -1.76 26.43 -1.06
CA ALA A 130 -3.09 25.88 -0.79
C ALA A 130 -3.19 25.25 0.61
N MET A 131 -2.13 24.58 1.07
CA MET A 131 -2.09 23.94 2.40
C MET A 131 -1.90 24.95 3.53
N GLU A 132 -1.07 26.00 3.34
CA GLU A 132 -0.74 26.96 4.40
C GLU A 132 -1.78 28.06 4.53
N ASP A 133 -2.16 28.67 3.39
CA ASP A 133 -2.94 29.92 3.37
C ASP A 133 -4.36 29.75 2.82
N TYR A 134 -4.73 28.53 2.38
CA TYR A 134 -5.98 28.30 1.63
C TYR A 134 -6.13 29.25 0.45
N LYS A 135 -5.07 29.41 -0.33
CA LYS A 135 -5.02 30.23 -1.52
C LYS A 135 -4.26 29.53 -2.63
N ILE A 136 -4.62 29.85 -3.87
CA ILE A 136 -3.86 29.38 -5.03
C ILE A 136 -3.68 30.55 -6.00
N ASP A 137 -2.45 30.74 -6.48
CA ASP A 137 -2.11 31.77 -7.43
C ASP A 137 -2.07 31.17 -8.83
N ILE A 138 -2.98 31.60 -9.72
CA ILE A 138 -3.06 31.07 -11.09
C ILE A 138 -2.53 32.11 -12.07
N MET A 139 -1.54 31.72 -12.87
CA MET A 139 -1.05 32.55 -13.99
C MET A 139 -2.01 32.41 -15.15
N LEU A 140 -2.60 33.56 -15.57
CA LEU A 140 -3.56 33.62 -16.68
C LEU A 140 -2.86 33.67 -18.04
N ASP A 141 -1.66 34.24 -18.10
CA ASP A 141 -0.89 34.44 -19.32
C ASP A 141 0.56 34.01 -19.12
N SER A 142 1.27 33.73 -20.21
CA SER A 142 2.71 33.49 -20.25
C SER A 142 3.46 34.69 -20.83
N GLY A 143 4.61 35.02 -20.24
CA GLY A 143 5.47 36.10 -20.74
C GLY A 143 5.67 37.27 -19.78
N PRO A 144 6.38 38.33 -20.20
CA PRO A 144 6.78 39.45 -19.30
C PRO A 144 5.61 40.22 -18.67
N ASN A 145 4.39 40.15 -19.24
CA ASN A 145 3.20 40.76 -18.73
C ASN A 145 2.19 39.75 -18.14
N ALA A 146 2.66 38.59 -17.70
CA ALA A 146 1.82 37.57 -17.10
C ALA A 146 1.05 38.15 -15.90
N ARG A 147 -0.26 37.92 -15.90
CA ARG A 147 -1.13 38.28 -14.78
C ARG A 147 -1.37 37.08 -13.89
N THR A 148 -1.22 37.28 -12.60
CA THR A 148 -1.54 36.27 -11.60
C THR A 148 -2.87 36.65 -10.94
N VAL A 149 -3.76 35.68 -10.82
CA VAL A 149 -5.01 35.79 -10.05
C VAL A 149 -4.93 34.92 -8.85
N GLN A 150 -5.04 35.50 -7.66
CA GLN A 150 -5.13 34.75 -6.42
C GLN A 150 -6.56 34.33 -6.16
N ILE A 151 -6.80 33.04 -6.00
CA ILE A 151 -8.11 32.49 -5.66
C ILE A 151 -8.05 32.00 -4.20
N LYS A 152 -9.00 32.50 -3.40
CA LYS A 152 -9.20 32.01 -2.03
C LYS A 152 -9.96 30.68 -2.06
N LEU A 153 -9.46 29.71 -1.32
CA LEU A 153 -10.03 28.38 -1.17
C LEU A 153 -10.82 28.28 0.13
N ASN A 154 -11.79 27.38 0.17
CA ASN A 154 -12.39 26.97 1.42
C ASN A 154 -11.36 26.18 2.26
N PRO A 155 -11.37 26.27 3.60
CA PRO A 155 -10.57 25.39 4.45
C PRO A 155 -10.89 23.93 4.12
N PHE A 156 -9.86 23.13 3.94
CA PHE A 156 -9.97 21.71 3.57
C PHE A 156 -8.88 20.90 4.28
N THR A 157 -9.08 19.61 4.36
CA THR A 157 -8.07 18.66 4.82
C THR A 157 -7.43 17.94 3.64
N LEU A 158 -6.11 18.05 3.49
CA LEU A 158 -5.36 17.20 2.56
C LEU A 158 -4.95 15.91 3.27
N ILE A 159 -5.29 14.77 2.68
CA ILE A 159 -4.73 13.48 3.08
C ILE A 159 -3.84 12.98 1.94
N GLY A 160 -2.53 13.01 2.15
CA GLY A 160 -1.56 12.45 1.23
C GLY A 160 -1.25 11.00 1.58
N ALA A 161 -1.21 10.11 0.58
CA ALA A 161 -0.77 8.73 0.77
C ALA A 161 0.49 8.45 -0.05
N THR A 162 1.42 7.69 0.51
CA THR A 162 2.65 7.31 -0.20
C THR A 162 3.22 5.97 0.30
N THR A 163 3.80 5.22 -0.61
CA THR A 163 4.64 4.06 -0.30
C THR A 163 6.09 4.48 -0.03
N ARG A 164 6.51 5.64 -0.52
CA ARG A 164 7.90 6.14 -0.52
C ARG A 164 8.03 7.50 0.19
N ALA A 165 7.79 7.53 1.49
CA ALA A 165 7.86 8.78 2.27
C ALA A 165 9.23 9.50 2.17
N GLY A 166 10.31 8.77 1.88
CA GLY A 166 11.64 9.33 1.66
C GLY A 166 11.79 10.13 0.36
N MET A 167 10.89 9.97 -0.61
CA MET A 167 10.88 10.71 -1.87
C MET A 167 10.11 12.03 -1.80
N LEU A 168 9.34 12.27 -0.72
CA LEU A 168 8.69 13.55 -0.51
C LEU A 168 9.72 14.64 -0.27
N THR A 169 9.51 15.80 -0.88
CA THR A 169 10.32 16.97 -0.61
C THR A 169 10.18 17.40 0.85
N SER A 170 11.23 17.98 1.42
CA SER A 170 11.18 18.46 2.81
C SER A 170 10.10 19.55 3.02
N PRO A 171 9.90 20.50 2.08
CA PRO A 171 8.82 21.47 2.19
C PRO A 171 7.43 20.86 2.23
N LEU A 172 7.12 19.87 1.36
CA LEU A 172 5.82 19.20 1.37
C LEU A 172 5.61 18.43 2.67
N ARG A 173 6.62 17.68 3.11
CA ARG A 173 6.54 16.90 4.35
C ARG A 173 6.27 17.77 5.57
N ALA A 174 6.90 18.93 5.67
CA ALA A 174 6.75 19.85 6.80
C ALA A 174 5.33 20.44 6.94
N ARG A 175 4.55 20.42 5.87
CA ARG A 175 3.16 20.93 5.85
C ARG A 175 2.11 19.94 6.34
N PHE A 176 2.50 18.68 6.52
CA PHE A 176 1.62 17.71 7.16
C PHE A 176 1.75 17.79 8.68
N GLY A 177 0.71 18.31 9.35
CA GLY A 177 0.65 18.39 10.81
C GLY A 177 0.52 17.00 11.47
N ILE A 178 -0.06 16.04 10.75
CA ILE A 178 -0.27 14.67 11.22
C ILE A 178 0.43 13.70 10.28
N SER A 179 1.35 12.88 10.80
CA SER A 179 2.05 11.85 10.03
C SER A 179 1.85 10.48 10.64
N CYS A 180 1.24 9.57 9.86
CA CYS A 180 0.86 8.23 10.27
C CYS A 180 1.60 7.18 9.46
N ARG A 181 2.48 6.42 10.12
CA ARG A 181 3.13 5.26 9.52
C ARG A 181 2.29 4.02 9.74
N LEU A 182 1.88 3.37 8.65
CA LEU A 182 1.21 2.08 8.71
C LEU A 182 2.26 0.97 8.61
N GLU A 183 2.07 -0.07 9.41
CA GLU A 183 2.97 -1.20 9.51
C GLU A 183 2.28 -2.49 9.05
N TYR A 184 3.09 -3.50 8.73
CA TYR A 184 2.57 -4.82 8.40
C TYR A 184 1.78 -5.40 9.58
N TYR A 185 0.75 -6.15 9.28
CA TYR A 185 -0.08 -6.86 10.23
C TYR A 185 0.57 -8.20 10.62
N ASP A 186 0.37 -8.62 11.84
CA ASP A 186 0.63 -10.01 12.24
C ASP A 186 -0.46 -10.96 11.71
N ALA A 187 -0.19 -12.27 11.80
CA ALA A 187 -1.11 -13.27 11.30
C ALA A 187 -2.42 -13.32 12.09
N GLU A 188 -2.37 -13.05 13.39
CA GLU A 188 -3.52 -13.05 14.30
C GLU A 188 -4.51 -11.95 13.92
N LEU A 189 -4.03 -10.71 13.73
CA LEU A 189 -4.86 -9.60 13.29
C LEU A 189 -5.45 -9.84 11.89
N LEU A 190 -4.65 -10.39 10.97
CA LEU A 190 -5.13 -10.73 9.63
C LEU A 190 -6.17 -11.84 9.66
N THR A 191 -6.09 -12.79 10.58
CA THR A 191 -7.10 -13.84 10.76
C THR A 191 -8.46 -13.22 11.04
N GLY A 192 -8.54 -12.24 11.94
CA GLY A 192 -9.77 -11.50 12.20
C GLY A 192 -10.31 -10.76 10.97
N ILE A 193 -9.41 -10.18 10.16
CA ILE A 193 -9.80 -9.51 8.90
C ILE A 193 -10.34 -10.54 7.90
N VAL A 194 -9.70 -11.71 7.75
CA VAL A 194 -10.15 -12.79 6.87
C VAL A 194 -11.53 -13.31 7.30
N GLN A 195 -11.74 -13.55 8.60
CA GLN A 195 -13.02 -14.00 9.14
C GLN A 195 -14.15 -12.97 8.89
N ARG A 196 -13.89 -11.68 9.17
CA ARG A 196 -14.84 -10.60 8.85
C ARG A 196 -15.15 -10.54 7.37
N SER A 197 -14.14 -10.60 6.52
CA SER A 197 -14.29 -10.57 5.05
C SER A 197 -15.05 -11.80 4.54
N SER A 198 -14.80 -12.96 5.10
CA SER A 198 -15.50 -14.22 4.81
C SER A 198 -16.99 -14.12 5.12
N ALA A 199 -17.34 -13.55 6.28
CA ALA A 199 -18.75 -13.32 6.65
C ALA A 199 -19.45 -12.37 5.66
N ILE A 200 -18.81 -11.28 5.24
CA ILE A 200 -19.35 -10.35 4.24
C ILE A 200 -19.55 -11.03 2.88
N LEU A 201 -18.63 -11.92 2.50
CA LEU A 201 -18.69 -12.67 1.25
C LEU A 201 -19.67 -13.85 1.31
N GLY A 202 -20.29 -14.13 2.46
CA GLY A 202 -21.18 -15.26 2.66
C GLY A 202 -20.51 -16.63 2.49
N THR A 203 -19.20 -16.71 2.79
CA THR A 203 -18.40 -17.94 2.65
C THR A 203 -17.96 -18.41 4.04
N PRO A 204 -18.51 -19.49 4.59
CA PRO A 204 -18.14 -19.95 5.91
C PRO A 204 -16.67 -20.44 5.94
N ILE A 205 -15.96 -20.05 7.00
CA ILE A 205 -14.54 -20.39 7.23
C ILE A 205 -14.33 -20.69 8.71
N ASP A 206 -13.48 -21.66 9.02
CA ASP A 206 -13.02 -21.87 10.39
C ASP A 206 -11.76 -21.05 10.71
N GLU A 207 -11.40 -21.04 11.99
CA GLU A 207 -10.23 -20.29 12.48
C GLU A 207 -8.94 -20.81 11.84
N SER A 208 -8.79 -22.11 11.65
CA SER A 208 -7.61 -22.74 11.10
C SER A 208 -7.40 -22.39 9.61
N GLY A 209 -8.47 -22.41 8.82
CA GLY A 209 -8.45 -21.98 7.42
C GLY A 209 -8.20 -20.48 7.28
N ALA A 210 -8.79 -19.66 8.16
CA ALA A 210 -8.56 -18.23 8.18
C ALA A 210 -7.10 -17.89 8.56
N TYR A 211 -6.55 -18.56 9.56
CA TYR A 211 -5.14 -18.40 9.97
C TYR A 211 -4.18 -18.82 8.85
N GLU A 212 -4.48 -19.92 8.15
CA GLU A 212 -3.64 -20.40 7.05
C GLU A 212 -3.57 -19.37 5.90
N ILE A 213 -4.69 -18.75 5.53
CA ILE A 213 -4.72 -17.65 4.56
C ILE A 213 -3.96 -16.43 5.11
N ALA A 214 -4.21 -16.07 6.36
CA ALA A 214 -3.63 -14.89 7.01
C ALA A 214 -2.10 -14.94 7.07
N ARG A 215 -1.52 -16.06 7.52
CA ARG A 215 -0.06 -16.21 7.67
C ARG A 215 0.70 -16.15 6.35
N ARG A 216 0.06 -16.54 5.22
CA ARG A 216 0.64 -16.45 3.88
C ARG A 216 0.34 -15.12 3.16
N SER A 217 -0.35 -14.18 3.82
CA SER A 217 -0.77 -12.90 3.24
C SER A 217 0.26 -11.77 3.34
N ARG A 218 1.50 -12.08 3.66
CA ARG A 218 2.62 -11.12 3.71
C ARG A 218 2.40 -9.93 4.66
N GLY A 219 1.55 -10.10 5.68
CA GLY A 219 1.19 -9.00 6.59
C GLY A 219 0.30 -7.92 5.96
N THR A 220 -0.43 -8.25 4.89
CA THR A 220 -1.14 -7.26 4.07
C THR A 220 -2.62 -7.60 3.92
N PRO A 221 -3.55 -6.78 4.44
CA PRO A 221 -5.00 -7.01 4.32
C PRO A 221 -5.50 -7.18 2.88
N ARG A 222 -4.94 -6.44 1.92
CA ARG A 222 -5.29 -6.57 0.50
C ARG A 222 -4.98 -7.96 -0.03
N ILE A 223 -3.80 -8.49 0.27
CA ILE A 223 -3.39 -9.84 -0.14
C ILE A 223 -4.26 -10.88 0.55
N ALA A 224 -4.52 -10.73 1.86
CA ALA A 224 -5.39 -11.63 2.61
C ALA A 224 -6.79 -11.75 1.96
N ASN A 225 -7.40 -10.62 1.61
CA ASN A 225 -8.68 -10.60 0.93
C ASN A 225 -8.62 -11.22 -0.48
N ASN A 226 -7.55 -11.01 -1.22
CA ASN A 226 -7.35 -11.61 -2.53
C ASN A 226 -7.23 -13.14 -2.43
N LEU A 227 -6.42 -13.63 -1.49
CA LEU A 227 -6.25 -15.07 -1.24
C LEU A 227 -7.56 -15.71 -0.75
N LEU A 228 -8.30 -15.04 0.15
CA LEU A 228 -9.62 -15.50 0.62
C LEU A 228 -10.59 -15.69 -0.55
N ARG A 229 -10.66 -14.71 -1.46
CA ARG A 229 -11.55 -14.78 -2.63
C ARG A 229 -11.21 -15.98 -3.53
N ARG A 230 -9.93 -16.24 -3.76
CA ARG A 230 -9.51 -17.40 -4.56
C ARG A 230 -9.75 -18.71 -3.80
N THR A 231 -9.47 -18.75 -2.51
CA THR A 231 -9.76 -19.92 -1.67
C THR A 231 -11.26 -20.25 -1.66
N ARG A 232 -12.13 -19.24 -1.66
CA ARG A 232 -13.59 -19.42 -1.82
C ARG A 232 -13.93 -20.16 -3.12
N ASP A 233 -13.31 -19.78 -4.25
CA ASP A 233 -13.57 -20.44 -5.53
C ASP A 233 -13.19 -21.93 -5.46
N PHE A 234 -12.08 -22.27 -4.79
CA PHE A 234 -11.71 -23.67 -4.53
C PHE A 234 -12.69 -24.39 -3.59
N ALA A 235 -13.14 -23.73 -2.52
CA ALA A 235 -14.11 -24.29 -1.60
C ALA A 235 -15.44 -24.64 -2.31
N GLN A 236 -15.88 -23.80 -3.23
CA GLN A 236 -17.11 -24.02 -4.01
C GLN A 236 -16.98 -25.17 -5.03
N VAL A 237 -15.81 -25.32 -5.67
CA VAL A 237 -15.64 -26.28 -6.77
C VAL A 237 -15.10 -27.63 -6.29
N LYS A 238 -14.17 -27.61 -5.33
CA LYS A 238 -13.47 -28.83 -4.82
C LYS A 238 -13.92 -29.27 -3.43
N GLY A 239 -14.73 -28.45 -2.74
CA GLY A 239 -15.27 -28.72 -1.42
C GLY A 239 -16.77 -28.60 -1.38
N ASN A 240 -17.30 -28.31 -0.20
CA ASN A 240 -18.73 -28.12 0.09
C ASN A 240 -19.12 -26.64 0.30
N GLY A 241 -18.26 -25.70 -0.13
CA GLY A 241 -18.42 -24.27 0.09
C GLY A 241 -17.91 -23.76 1.42
N TYR A 242 -17.30 -24.63 2.24
CA TYR A 242 -16.71 -24.32 3.54
C TYR A 242 -15.17 -24.30 3.43
N ILE A 243 -14.53 -23.29 4.02
CA ILE A 243 -13.07 -23.16 4.03
C ILE A 243 -12.52 -23.68 5.36
N ASN A 244 -11.88 -24.82 5.34
CA ASN A 244 -11.03 -25.33 6.42
C ASN A 244 -9.56 -25.26 6.00
N VAL A 245 -8.64 -25.68 6.85
CA VAL A 245 -7.20 -25.69 6.58
C VAL A 245 -6.86 -26.49 5.31
N ASP A 246 -7.48 -27.64 5.09
CA ASP A 246 -7.18 -28.49 3.92
C ASP A 246 -7.53 -27.80 2.60
N ILE A 247 -8.70 -27.17 2.54
CA ILE A 247 -9.13 -26.38 1.37
C ILE A 247 -8.23 -25.17 1.18
N ALA A 248 -7.86 -24.50 2.27
CA ALA A 248 -6.92 -23.37 2.22
C ALA A 248 -5.56 -23.80 1.66
N GLU A 249 -4.99 -24.91 2.13
CA GLU A 249 -3.72 -25.46 1.63
C GLU A 249 -3.79 -25.85 0.16
N ILE A 250 -4.86 -26.54 -0.26
CA ILE A 250 -5.07 -26.90 -1.67
C ILE A 250 -5.13 -25.65 -2.55
N ALA A 251 -5.88 -24.63 -2.12
CA ALA A 251 -6.01 -23.39 -2.88
C ALA A 251 -4.68 -22.62 -2.96
N LEU A 252 -4.01 -22.41 -1.82
CA LEU A 252 -2.76 -21.67 -1.75
C LEU A 252 -1.64 -22.36 -2.53
N SER A 253 -1.56 -23.68 -2.46
CA SER A 253 -0.62 -24.46 -3.28
C SER A 253 -0.90 -24.34 -4.78
N ALA A 254 -2.16 -24.37 -5.19
CA ALA A 254 -2.55 -24.18 -6.58
C ALA A 254 -2.33 -22.73 -7.09
N LEU A 255 -2.25 -21.77 -6.18
CA LEU A 255 -1.90 -20.39 -6.43
C LEU A 255 -0.39 -20.11 -6.34
N GLU A 256 0.41 -21.16 -6.15
CA GLU A 256 1.87 -21.08 -6.02
C GLU A 256 2.34 -20.19 -4.87
N VAL A 257 1.51 -20.09 -3.80
CA VAL A 257 1.87 -19.38 -2.56
C VAL A 257 2.35 -20.41 -1.55
N ASP A 258 3.63 -20.40 -1.24
CA ASP A 258 4.24 -21.36 -0.35
C ASP A 258 3.96 -21.12 1.15
N GLN A 259 4.53 -21.95 2.01
CA GLN A 259 4.34 -21.87 3.46
C GLN A 259 4.88 -20.59 4.10
N ASN A 260 5.80 -19.89 3.45
CA ASN A 260 6.36 -18.61 3.89
C ASN A 260 5.65 -17.40 3.25
N GLY A 261 4.61 -17.63 2.42
CA GLY A 261 3.92 -16.59 1.67
C GLY A 261 4.70 -16.08 0.46
N LEU A 262 5.73 -16.81 -0.01
CA LEU A 262 6.44 -16.49 -1.23
C LEU A 262 5.67 -17.06 -2.43
N ASP A 263 5.67 -16.29 -3.54
CA ASP A 263 5.10 -16.71 -4.81
C ASP A 263 6.20 -17.14 -5.82
N ASP A 264 5.79 -17.51 -7.02
CA ASP A 264 6.69 -17.88 -8.11
C ASP A 264 7.72 -16.77 -8.39
N MET A 265 7.34 -15.51 -8.39
CA MET A 265 8.26 -14.41 -8.69
C MET A 265 9.26 -14.18 -7.56
N ASP A 266 8.87 -14.30 -6.29
CA ASP A 266 9.81 -14.23 -5.16
C ASP A 266 10.86 -15.33 -5.28
N ASN A 267 10.39 -16.57 -5.50
CA ASN A 267 11.28 -17.71 -5.67
C ASN A 267 12.20 -17.54 -6.89
N ARG A 268 11.67 -16.98 -7.98
CA ARG A 268 12.46 -16.68 -9.18
C ARG A 268 13.52 -15.61 -8.94
N ILE A 269 13.19 -14.57 -8.15
CA ILE A 269 14.15 -13.53 -7.73
C ILE A 269 15.28 -14.16 -6.91
N LEU A 270 14.93 -14.93 -5.86
CA LEU A 270 15.91 -15.59 -4.98
C LEU A 270 16.78 -16.57 -5.74
N THR A 271 16.19 -17.46 -6.55
CA THR A 271 16.91 -18.41 -7.42
C THR A 271 17.85 -17.69 -8.38
N THR A 272 17.39 -16.61 -9.00
CA THR A 272 18.22 -15.80 -9.91
C THR A 272 19.45 -15.24 -9.20
N ILE A 273 19.28 -14.67 -8.01
CA ILE A 273 20.39 -14.12 -7.21
C ILE A 273 21.37 -15.24 -6.81
N ILE A 274 20.86 -16.37 -6.37
CA ILE A 274 21.68 -17.49 -5.85
C ILE A 274 22.41 -18.19 -6.99
N GLU A 275 21.70 -18.64 -8.01
CA GLU A 275 22.29 -19.50 -9.05
C GLU A 275 23.07 -18.71 -10.08
N LYS A 276 22.50 -17.60 -10.60
CA LYS A 276 23.15 -16.82 -11.66
C LYS A 276 24.21 -15.86 -11.12
N PHE A 277 24.04 -15.35 -9.92
CA PHE A 277 24.92 -14.31 -9.34
C PHE A 277 25.61 -14.74 -8.04
N LYS A 278 25.65 -16.05 -7.76
CA LYS A 278 26.38 -16.65 -6.62
C LYS A 278 26.01 -16.03 -5.25
N GLY A 279 24.73 -15.70 -5.08
CA GLY A 279 24.20 -15.08 -3.86
C GLY A 279 24.30 -13.56 -3.79
N GLY A 280 24.89 -12.92 -4.79
CA GLY A 280 25.05 -11.46 -4.85
C GLY A 280 26.42 -10.96 -4.35
N PRO A 281 26.62 -9.64 -4.22
CA PRO A 281 25.65 -8.57 -4.46
C PRO A 281 25.36 -8.34 -5.94
N VAL A 282 24.09 -8.09 -6.29
CA VAL A 282 23.64 -7.85 -7.66
C VAL A 282 22.71 -6.62 -7.73
N GLY A 283 22.86 -5.82 -8.79
CA GLY A 283 22.06 -4.61 -8.99
C GLY A 283 20.60 -4.92 -9.33
N LEU A 284 19.68 -4.04 -8.92
CA LEU A 284 18.23 -4.18 -9.14
C LEU A 284 17.87 -4.38 -10.62
N THR A 285 18.40 -3.53 -11.51
CA THR A 285 18.15 -3.62 -12.96
C THR A 285 18.59 -4.97 -13.54
N THR A 286 19.71 -5.52 -13.04
CA THR A 286 20.21 -6.83 -13.48
C THR A 286 19.27 -7.96 -13.05
N ILE A 287 18.76 -7.90 -11.82
CA ILE A 287 17.75 -8.85 -11.32
C ILE A 287 16.48 -8.76 -12.16
N ALA A 288 15.98 -7.55 -12.38
CA ALA A 288 14.78 -7.26 -13.14
C ALA A 288 14.84 -7.83 -14.55
N THR A 289 15.93 -7.54 -15.27
CA THR A 289 16.18 -8.09 -16.61
C THR A 289 16.24 -9.62 -16.58
N ALA A 290 16.92 -10.20 -15.61
CA ALA A 290 17.08 -11.66 -15.52
C ALA A 290 15.77 -12.39 -15.14
N CYS A 291 14.87 -11.73 -14.42
CA CYS A 291 13.54 -12.23 -14.04
C CYS A 291 12.46 -11.89 -15.11
N GLY A 292 12.74 -10.99 -16.05
CA GLY A 292 11.76 -10.51 -17.03
C GLY A 292 10.65 -9.66 -16.40
N GLU A 293 11.01 -8.84 -15.40
CA GLU A 293 10.09 -7.94 -14.68
C GLU A 293 10.67 -6.52 -14.68
N GLU A 294 9.85 -5.51 -14.37
CA GLU A 294 10.29 -4.13 -14.24
C GLU A 294 11.01 -3.90 -12.89
N SER A 295 12.05 -3.05 -12.92
CA SER A 295 12.83 -2.74 -11.71
C SER A 295 11.97 -2.14 -10.60
N GLU A 296 11.04 -1.25 -10.95
CA GLU A 296 10.14 -0.61 -10.01
C GLU A 296 9.21 -1.63 -9.35
N THR A 297 8.68 -2.59 -10.11
CA THR A 297 7.84 -3.68 -9.58
C THR A 297 8.61 -4.52 -8.56
N ILE A 298 9.87 -4.88 -8.85
CA ILE A 298 10.68 -5.64 -7.90
C ILE A 298 10.91 -4.83 -6.62
N GLU A 299 11.28 -3.55 -6.74
CA GLU A 299 11.59 -2.69 -5.61
C GLU A 299 10.37 -2.37 -4.72
N GLU A 300 9.18 -2.27 -5.32
CA GLU A 300 7.99 -1.85 -4.58
C GLU A 300 7.14 -3.02 -4.06
N VAL A 301 7.10 -4.12 -4.80
CA VAL A 301 6.18 -5.23 -4.51
C VAL A 301 6.88 -6.40 -3.84
N TYR A 302 8.04 -6.82 -4.34
CA TYR A 302 8.71 -8.05 -3.90
C TYR A 302 9.80 -7.80 -2.86
N GLU A 303 10.71 -6.87 -3.13
CA GLU A 303 11.86 -6.59 -2.26
C GLU A 303 11.48 -6.26 -0.80
N PRO A 304 10.45 -5.43 -0.51
CA PRO A 304 10.12 -5.08 0.87
C PRO A 304 9.72 -6.29 1.72
N PHE A 305 8.98 -7.23 1.14
CA PHE A 305 8.59 -8.46 1.83
C PHE A 305 9.78 -9.39 2.02
N LEU A 306 10.58 -9.61 0.98
CA LEU A 306 11.78 -10.46 1.05
C LEU A 306 12.79 -9.95 2.07
N ILE A 307 12.96 -8.63 2.19
CA ILE A 307 13.82 -8.00 3.20
C ILE A 307 13.23 -8.17 4.60
N LYS A 308 11.93 -7.86 4.78
CA LYS A 308 11.22 -7.99 6.06
C LYS A 308 11.33 -9.40 6.61
N GLU A 309 11.11 -10.39 5.76
CA GLU A 309 11.18 -11.81 6.14
C GLU A 309 12.61 -12.32 6.22
N GLY A 310 13.60 -11.52 5.86
CA GLY A 310 15.02 -11.88 5.97
C GLY A 310 15.52 -12.84 4.92
N PHE A 311 14.88 -12.94 3.76
CA PHE A 311 15.37 -13.69 2.60
C PHE A 311 16.40 -12.92 1.78
N LEU A 312 16.27 -11.58 1.77
CA LEU A 312 17.09 -10.68 1.00
C LEU A 312 17.66 -9.58 1.90
N LYS A 313 18.88 -9.12 1.64
CA LYS A 313 19.42 -7.90 2.23
C LYS A 313 19.87 -6.92 1.17
N ARG A 314 19.68 -5.63 1.45
CA ARG A 314 20.14 -4.52 0.60
C ARG A 314 21.46 -4.00 1.11
N THR A 315 22.47 -3.95 0.25
CA THR A 315 23.78 -3.41 0.53
C THR A 315 24.10 -2.22 -0.38
N SER A 316 25.16 -1.50 -0.12
CA SER A 316 25.61 -0.39 -1.00
C SER A 316 26.00 -0.86 -2.41
N ARG A 317 26.32 -2.15 -2.59
CA ARG A 317 26.71 -2.75 -3.86
C ARG A 317 25.55 -3.46 -4.59
N GLY A 318 24.42 -3.66 -3.93
CA GLY A 318 23.26 -4.36 -4.50
C GLY A 318 22.53 -5.25 -3.51
N ARG A 319 21.80 -6.22 -4.04
CA ARG A 319 20.98 -7.18 -3.28
C ARG A 319 21.73 -8.47 -3.11
N GLU A 320 21.65 -9.05 -1.91
CA GLU A 320 22.28 -10.32 -1.55
C GLU A 320 21.25 -11.26 -0.92
N ALA A 321 21.27 -12.51 -1.35
CA ALA A 321 20.47 -13.57 -0.72
C ALA A 321 21.06 -13.93 0.66
N THR A 322 20.21 -14.17 1.63
CA THR A 322 20.60 -14.58 2.98
C THR A 322 20.67 -16.10 3.10
N GLU A 323 21.22 -16.59 4.20
CA GLU A 323 21.23 -18.03 4.52
C GLU A 323 19.80 -18.60 4.52
N LYS A 324 18.81 -17.84 5.02
CA LYS A 324 17.39 -18.23 5.00
C LYS A 324 16.89 -18.50 3.58
N ALA A 325 17.32 -17.69 2.59
CA ALA A 325 16.95 -17.90 1.19
C ALA A 325 17.53 -19.20 0.62
N TYR A 326 18.79 -19.52 0.95
CA TYR A 326 19.40 -20.79 0.55
C TYR A 326 18.68 -21.98 1.16
N MET A 327 18.40 -21.94 2.47
CA MET A 327 17.66 -23.01 3.16
C MET A 327 16.26 -23.20 2.58
N HIS A 328 15.57 -22.11 2.27
CA HIS A 328 14.23 -22.13 1.67
C HIS A 328 14.20 -22.85 0.33
N LEU A 329 15.19 -22.58 -0.53
CA LEU A 329 15.31 -23.21 -1.85
C LEU A 329 15.98 -24.61 -1.80
N GLY A 330 16.38 -25.10 -0.62
CA GLY A 330 17.08 -26.37 -0.48
C GLY A 330 18.48 -26.36 -1.11
N ILE A 331 19.09 -25.19 -1.29
CA ILE A 331 20.41 -25.03 -1.89
C ILE A 331 21.46 -24.91 -0.78
N VAL A 332 22.52 -25.72 -0.87
CA VAL A 332 23.64 -25.61 0.08
C VAL A 332 24.43 -24.34 -0.21
N PRO A 333 24.60 -23.43 0.79
CA PRO A 333 25.36 -22.21 0.58
C PRO A 333 26.82 -22.52 0.28
N HIS A 334 27.34 -22.09 -0.85
CA HIS A 334 28.78 -22.07 -1.11
C HIS A 334 29.39 -20.81 -0.46
N PHE A 335 29.43 -20.75 0.86
CA PHE A 335 30.20 -19.68 1.52
C PHE A 335 31.68 -19.88 1.17
N LYS A 336 32.30 -18.84 0.61
CA LYS A 336 33.76 -18.79 0.53
C LYS A 336 34.27 -18.87 1.98
N THR A 337 34.83 -20.02 2.35
CA THR A 337 35.67 -20.20 3.54
C THR A 337 36.87 -19.26 3.36
N GLY A 338 36.80 -18.04 3.83
CA GLY A 338 37.91 -17.13 3.65
C GLY A 338 37.66 -15.70 4.15
N GLU A 339 37.12 -15.55 5.36
CA GLU A 339 37.22 -14.28 6.13
C GLU A 339 36.99 -14.56 7.62
N LEU A 340 37.70 -15.56 8.18
CA LEU A 340 37.74 -15.77 9.62
C LEU A 340 39.06 -15.30 10.26
N PHE A 341 39.98 -14.75 9.49
CA PHE A 341 41.20 -14.09 10.01
C PHE A 341 41.64 -12.97 9.05
N GLY A 342 41.25 -11.72 9.38
CA GLY A 342 41.71 -10.50 8.76
C GLY A 342 41.32 -9.32 9.61
#